data_41b7691a116d03c5ecc2539304ef9526
#
_entry.id   41b7691a116d03c5ecc2539304ef9526
#
_cell.length_a   1.000
_cell.length_b   1.000
_cell.length_c   1.000
_cell.angle_alpha   90.00
_cell.angle_beta   90.00
_cell.angle_gamma   90.00
#
_symmetry.space_group_name_H-M   'P 1'
#
loop_
_entity.id
_entity.type
_entity.pdbx_description
1 polymer ?
#
loop_
_entity_poly.entity_id
_entity_poly.type
_entity_poly.pdbx_seq_one_letter_code
_entity_poly.pdbx_strand_id
1 'polypeptide(L)'
;MTQFFYSLTAYSDFGLLALRLAIGAIFLYHCRSKLKNLGSFMGFIGLAELAGGTAQVLGFLTQLAALGLGIIMVGAIYKKINEWKIPFSSMTQTGWEFDLMILGGCVALLLMGGGSMSVDAMYFGL
;
A
#
# COMPACT_ATOMS: atom_id res chain seq x y z
N MET A 1 19.37 20.90 17.62
CA MET A 1 18.12 20.13 17.51
C MET A 1 17.79 19.78 16.06
N THR A 2 17.81 20.76 15.15
CA THR A 2 17.55 20.50 13.71
C THR A 2 18.52 19.48 13.12
N GLN A 3 19.80 19.56 13.51
CA GLN A 3 20.81 18.64 13.00
C GLN A 3 20.61 17.21 13.48
N PHE A 4 20.09 17.04 14.71
CA PHE A 4 19.73 15.73 15.23
C PHE A 4 18.62 15.10 14.39
N PHE A 5 17.55 15.86 14.11
CA PHE A 5 16.46 15.33 13.29
C PHE A 5 16.89 15.05 11.85
N TYR A 6 17.75 15.92 11.32
CA TYR A 6 18.29 15.69 9.97
C TYR A 6 19.11 14.39 9.89
N SER A 7 19.87 14.08 10.95
CA SER A 7 20.68 12.86 10.96
C SER A 7 19.83 11.59 10.92
N LEU A 8 18.55 11.66 11.32
CA LEU A 8 17.64 10.53 11.24
C LEU A 8 17.33 10.11 9.80
N THR A 9 17.53 11.01 8.84
CA THR A 9 17.30 10.68 7.41
C THR A 9 18.28 9.62 6.91
N ALA A 10 19.39 9.39 7.61
CA ALA A 10 20.31 8.31 7.29
C ALA A 10 19.64 6.94 7.46
N TYR A 11 18.55 6.86 8.22
CA TYR A 11 17.80 5.63 8.47
C TYR A 11 16.52 5.54 7.61
N SER A 12 16.48 6.28 6.49
CA SER A 12 15.30 6.29 5.61
C SER A 12 14.92 4.90 5.08
N ASP A 13 15.89 3.99 4.93
CA ASP A 13 15.59 2.63 4.49
C ASP A 13 14.73 1.87 5.52
N PHE A 14 14.93 2.12 6.81
CA PHE A 14 14.07 1.56 7.85
C PHE A 14 12.66 2.15 7.75
N GLY A 15 12.54 3.43 7.42
CA GLY A 15 11.25 4.06 7.18
C GLY A 15 10.50 3.43 6.01
N LEU A 16 11.20 3.17 4.92
CA LEU A 16 10.60 2.50 3.76
C LEU A 16 10.18 1.07 4.10
N LEU A 17 10.99 0.35 4.88
CA LEU A 17 10.62 -0.98 5.35
C LEU A 17 9.34 -0.95 6.19
N ALA A 18 9.26 -0.01 7.15
CA ALA A 18 8.07 0.13 8.00
C ALA A 18 6.83 0.42 7.16
N LEU A 19 6.94 1.33 6.17
CA LEU A 19 5.84 1.68 5.29
C LEU A 19 5.39 0.47 4.46
N ARG A 20 6.33 -0.27 3.90
CA ARG A 20 6.02 -1.48 3.12
C ARG A 20 5.31 -2.54 3.96
N LEU A 21 5.80 -2.78 5.17
CA LEU A 21 5.19 -3.76 6.06
C LEU A 21 3.77 -3.37 6.45
N ALA A 22 3.56 -2.09 6.75
CA ALA A 22 2.23 -1.59 7.12
C ALA A 22 1.24 -1.71 5.95
N ILE A 23 1.62 -1.24 4.77
CA ILE A 23 0.77 -1.30 3.59
C ILE A 23 0.51 -2.76 3.20
N GLY A 24 1.55 -3.59 3.18
CA GLY A 24 1.41 -5.00 2.86
C GLY A 24 0.46 -5.71 3.80
N ALA A 25 0.60 -5.48 5.11
CA ALA A 25 -0.27 -6.09 6.12
C ALA A 25 -1.74 -5.69 5.93
N ILE A 26 -1.98 -4.41 5.64
CA ILE A 26 -3.34 -3.90 5.42
C ILE A 26 -3.97 -4.59 4.22
N PHE A 27 -3.26 -4.67 3.09
CA PHE A 27 -3.81 -5.32 1.90
C PHE A 27 -4.00 -6.82 2.08
N LEU A 28 -3.07 -7.49 2.77
CA LEU A 28 -3.21 -8.92 3.06
C LEU A 28 -4.42 -9.20 3.96
N TYR A 29 -4.71 -8.29 4.88
CA TYR A 29 -5.90 -8.40 5.70
C TYR A 29 -7.18 -8.19 4.89
N HIS A 30 -7.20 -7.14 4.07
CA HIS A 30 -8.41 -6.77 3.31
C HIS A 30 -8.72 -7.71 2.16
N CYS A 31 -7.73 -8.39 1.58
CA CYS A 31 -7.99 -9.31 0.48
C CYS A 31 -8.75 -10.56 0.90
N ARG A 32 -8.76 -10.90 2.19
CA ARG A 32 -9.34 -12.15 2.69
C ARG A 32 -10.81 -12.31 2.33
N SER A 33 -11.61 -11.26 2.51
CA SER A 33 -13.03 -11.33 2.21
C SER A 33 -13.30 -11.39 0.71
N LYS A 34 -12.46 -10.73 -0.08
CA LYS A 34 -12.60 -10.70 -1.55
C LYS A 34 -12.23 -12.04 -2.18
N LEU A 35 -11.26 -12.76 -1.60
CA LEU A 35 -10.83 -14.05 -2.12
C LEU A 35 -11.87 -15.15 -1.98
N LYS A 36 -12.90 -14.95 -1.16
CA LYS A 36 -13.99 -15.91 -1.01
C LYS A 36 -14.83 -16.06 -2.27
N ASN A 37 -14.76 -15.12 -3.19
CA ASN A 37 -15.59 -15.10 -4.40
C ASN A 37 -14.71 -14.87 -5.63
N LEU A 38 -13.87 -15.85 -5.96
CA LEU A 38 -12.84 -15.73 -6.99
C LEU A 38 -13.39 -15.56 -8.41
N GLY A 39 -14.64 -15.97 -8.66
CA GLY A 39 -15.25 -15.83 -9.97
C GLY A 39 -15.76 -14.44 -10.30
N SER A 40 -15.67 -13.49 -9.37
CA SER A 40 -16.17 -12.13 -9.53
C SER A 40 -15.02 -11.15 -9.78
N PHE A 41 -15.37 -9.93 -10.21
CA PHE A 41 -14.42 -8.83 -10.32
C PHE A 41 -13.76 -8.52 -8.98
N MET A 42 -14.50 -8.58 -7.88
CA MET A 42 -13.94 -8.35 -6.55
C MET A 42 -12.94 -9.44 -6.16
N GLY A 43 -13.14 -10.66 -6.61
CA GLY A 43 -12.17 -11.74 -6.43
C GLY A 43 -10.86 -11.45 -7.15
N PHE A 44 -10.93 -10.93 -8.37
CA PHE A 44 -9.76 -10.49 -9.12
C PHE A 44 -9.00 -9.38 -8.35
N ILE A 45 -9.73 -8.40 -7.83
CA ILE A 45 -9.13 -7.33 -7.01
C ILE A 45 -8.47 -7.94 -5.76
N GLY A 46 -9.12 -8.93 -5.12
CA GLY A 46 -8.55 -9.63 -3.97
C GLY A 46 -7.23 -10.33 -4.29
N LEU A 47 -7.14 -10.97 -5.46
CA LEU A 47 -5.88 -11.59 -5.90
C LEU A 47 -4.80 -10.55 -6.15
N ALA A 48 -5.16 -9.41 -6.75
CA ALA A 48 -4.23 -8.32 -6.98
C ALA A 48 -3.72 -7.75 -5.63
N GLU A 49 -4.60 -7.61 -4.65
CA GLU A 49 -4.23 -7.14 -3.31
C GLU A 49 -3.33 -8.17 -2.60
N LEU A 50 -3.62 -9.46 -2.75
CA LEU A 50 -2.78 -10.52 -2.19
C LEU A 50 -1.37 -10.46 -2.78
N ALA A 51 -1.27 -10.41 -4.10
CA ALA A 51 0.01 -10.36 -4.79
C ALA A 51 0.77 -9.08 -4.44
N GLY A 52 0.09 -7.93 -4.53
CA GLY A 52 0.70 -6.64 -4.24
C GLY A 52 1.12 -6.49 -2.78
N GLY A 53 0.27 -6.95 -1.86
CA GLY A 53 0.58 -6.91 -0.43
C GLY A 53 1.78 -7.77 -0.09
N THR A 54 1.84 -8.99 -0.62
CA THR A 54 2.98 -9.88 -0.44
C THR A 54 4.25 -9.28 -1.03
N ALA A 55 4.14 -8.69 -2.22
CA ALA A 55 5.27 -8.03 -2.87
C ALA A 55 5.81 -6.88 -2.01
N GLN A 56 4.93 -6.11 -1.36
CA GLN A 56 5.37 -5.03 -0.48
C GLN A 56 6.08 -5.55 0.76
N VAL A 57 5.56 -6.61 1.39
CA VAL A 57 6.19 -7.19 2.58
C VAL A 57 7.61 -7.65 2.25
N LEU A 58 7.79 -8.33 1.12
CA LEU A 58 9.10 -8.83 0.70
C LEU A 58 9.98 -7.75 0.08
N GLY A 59 9.39 -6.68 -0.43
CA GLY A 59 10.12 -5.69 -1.21
C GLY A 59 10.47 -6.19 -2.61
N PHE A 60 9.64 -7.06 -3.17
CA PHE A 60 9.81 -7.60 -4.52
C PHE A 60 8.93 -6.83 -5.48
N LEU A 61 9.54 -6.29 -6.55
CA LEU A 61 8.85 -5.43 -7.52
C LEU A 61 8.06 -4.32 -6.81
N THR A 62 8.69 -3.68 -5.83
CA THR A 62 8.04 -2.74 -4.91
C THR A 62 7.32 -1.62 -5.66
N GLN A 63 7.97 -1.02 -6.65
CA GLN A 63 7.39 0.10 -7.40
C GLN A 63 6.20 -0.32 -8.25
N LEU A 64 6.30 -1.47 -8.92
CA LEU A 64 5.19 -2.00 -9.72
C LEU A 64 4.01 -2.37 -8.83
N ALA A 65 4.27 -3.03 -7.71
CA ALA A 65 3.24 -3.37 -6.75
C ALA A 65 2.56 -2.11 -6.17
N ALA A 66 3.36 -1.08 -5.85
CA ALA A 66 2.83 0.18 -5.36
C ALA A 66 1.93 0.87 -6.40
N LEU A 67 2.31 0.82 -7.66
CA LEU A 67 1.48 1.37 -8.74
C LEU A 67 0.13 0.65 -8.81
N GLY A 68 0.16 -0.69 -8.82
CA GLY A 68 -1.08 -1.49 -8.89
C GLY A 68 -1.98 -1.26 -7.69
N LEU A 69 -1.42 -1.29 -6.48
CA LEU A 69 -2.18 -1.05 -5.26
C LEU A 69 -2.72 0.38 -5.21
N GLY A 70 -1.94 1.35 -5.70
CA GLY A 70 -2.38 2.74 -5.78
C GLY A 70 -3.58 2.91 -6.70
N ILE A 71 -3.59 2.22 -7.84
CA ILE A 71 -4.72 2.23 -8.76
C ILE A 71 -5.97 1.66 -8.09
N ILE A 72 -5.81 0.57 -7.34
CA ILE A 72 -6.91 -0.01 -6.56
C ILE A 72 -7.46 1.00 -5.56
N MET A 73 -6.59 1.76 -4.89
CA MET A 73 -7.02 2.78 -3.92
C MET A 73 -7.76 3.92 -4.58
N VAL A 74 -7.34 4.37 -5.74
CA VAL A 74 -8.07 5.39 -6.50
C VAL A 74 -9.48 4.90 -6.81
N GLY A 75 -9.62 3.65 -7.25
CA GLY A 75 -10.92 3.04 -7.51
C GLY A 75 -11.78 2.95 -6.26
N ALA A 76 -11.17 2.58 -5.13
CA ALA A 76 -11.89 2.49 -3.85
C ALA A 76 -12.40 3.85 -3.40
N ILE A 77 -11.60 4.90 -3.52
CA ILE A 77 -12.00 6.27 -3.18
C ILE A 77 -13.18 6.69 -4.05
N TYR A 78 -13.09 6.45 -5.35
CA TYR A 78 -14.16 6.79 -6.29
C TYR A 78 -15.47 6.10 -5.88
N LYS A 79 -15.43 4.81 -5.57
CA LYS A 79 -16.63 4.07 -5.17
C LYS A 79 -17.21 4.58 -3.86
N LYS A 80 -16.35 4.87 -2.88
CA LYS A 80 -16.81 5.38 -1.58
C LYS A 80 -17.49 6.74 -1.71
N ILE A 81 -16.95 7.62 -2.54
CA ILE A 81 -17.52 8.96 -2.72
C ILE A 81 -18.80 8.91 -3.57
N ASN A 82 -18.77 8.21 -4.71
CA ASN A 82 -19.84 8.34 -5.72
C ASN A 82 -20.90 7.25 -5.64
N GLU A 83 -20.55 6.01 -5.29
CA GLU A 83 -21.50 4.90 -5.26
C GLU A 83 -22.04 4.65 -3.87
N TRP A 84 -21.15 4.57 -2.88
CA TRP A 84 -21.54 4.20 -1.51
C TRP A 84 -21.84 5.41 -0.63
N LYS A 85 -21.49 6.62 -1.10
CA LYS A 85 -21.75 7.87 -0.37
C LYS A 85 -21.18 7.84 1.05
N ILE A 86 -19.99 7.23 1.21
CA ILE A 86 -19.30 7.18 2.49
C ILE A 86 -18.57 8.51 2.70
N PRO A 87 -18.65 9.12 3.90
CA PRO A 87 -17.98 10.39 4.17
C PRO A 87 -16.46 10.23 4.27
N PHE A 88 -15.76 11.35 4.21
CA PHE A 88 -14.30 11.38 4.38
C PHE A 88 -13.88 10.70 5.67
N SER A 89 -14.58 10.99 6.76
CA SER A 89 -14.30 10.40 8.07
C SER A 89 -15.61 9.92 8.69
N SER A 90 -15.57 8.78 9.35
CA SER A 90 -16.76 8.19 9.99
C SER A 90 -16.31 7.38 11.21
N MET A 91 -17.17 7.37 12.24
CA MET A 91 -16.92 6.57 13.45
C MET A 91 -17.53 5.17 13.33
N THR A 92 -18.43 4.95 12.37
CA THR A 92 -19.16 3.69 12.22
C THR A 92 -18.66 2.84 11.06
N GLN A 93 -17.92 3.42 10.13
CA GLN A 93 -17.38 2.73 8.96
C GLN A 93 -16.09 3.40 8.51
N THR A 94 -15.30 2.70 7.71
CA THR A 94 -14.04 3.24 7.20
C THR A 94 -14.32 4.30 6.14
N GLY A 95 -13.99 5.56 6.45
CA GLY A 95 -14.10 6.65 5.50
C GLY A 95 -13.01 6.60 4.43
N TRP A 96 -13.16 7.40 3.37
CA TRP A 96 -12.16 7.39 2.29
C TRP A 96 -10.84 8.07 2.70
N GLU A 97 -10.77 8.69 3.89
CA GLU A 97 -9.51 9.20 4.43
C GLU A 97 -8.48 8.06 4.61
N PHE A 98 -8.95 6.87 4.99
CA PHE A 98 -8.11 5.69 5.12
C PHE A 98 -7.48 5.31 3.78
N ASP A 99 -8.30 5.29 2.72
CA ASP A 99 -7.81 4.95 1.38
C ASP A 99 -6.86 6.02 0.85
N LEU A 100 -7.12 7.29 1.17
CA LEU A 100 -6.25 8.39 0.78
C LEU A 100 -4.88 8.27 1.43
N MET A 101 -4.84 7.89 2.70
CA MET A 101 -3.57 7.68 3.42
C MET A 101 -2.75 6.55 2.79
N ILE A 102 -3.41 5.45 2.45
CA ILE A 102 -2.74 4.32 1.79
C ILE A 102 -2.26 4.71 0.39
N LEU A 103 -3.08 5.47 -0.34
CA LEU A 103 -2.69 5.97 -1.67
C LEU A 103 -1.43 6.82 -1.57
N GLY A 104 -1.35 7.72 -0.57
CA GLY A 104 -0.15 8.52 -0.34
C GLY A 104 1.07 7.65 -0.09
N GLY A 105 0.92 6.59 0.71
CA GLY A 105 2.00 5.62 0.95
C GLY A 105 2.43 4.89 -0.33
N CYS A 106 1.47 4.52 -1.17
CA CYS A 106 1.77 3.86 -2.45
C CYS A 106 2.53 4.79 -3.40
N VAL A 107 2.14 6.07 -3.45
CA VAL A 107 2.85 7.07 -4.25
C VAL A 107 4.29 7.22 -3.75
N ALA A 108 4.48 7.27 -2.44
CA ALA A 108 5.81 7.37 -1.84
C ALA A 108 6.68 6.16 -2.24
N LEU A 109 6.14 4.95 -2.18
CA LEU A 109 6.87 3.75 -2.56
C LEU A 109 7.14 3.68 -4.06
N LEU A 110 6.22 4.17 -4.87
CA LEU A 110 6.41 4.24 -6.33
C LEU A 110 7.59 5.13 -6.68
N LEU A 111 7.71 6.27 -6.00
CA LEU A 111 8.74 7.26 -6.29
C LEU A 111 10.08 6.95 -5.62
N MET A 112 10.06 6.29 -4.47
CA MET A 112 11.27 6.06 -3.65
C MET A 112 11.80 4.63 -3.74
N GLY A 113 10.98 3.68 -4.17
CA GLY A 113 11.37 2.27 -4.18
C GLY A 113 11.30 1.62 -2.81
N GLY A 114 11.81 0.40 -2.70
CA GLY A 114 11.69 -0.42 -1.49
C GLY A 114 12.75 -0.19 -0.43
N GLY A 115 13.83 0.50 -0.76
CA GLY A 115 14.95 0.70 0.13
C GLY A 115 15.94 -0.46 0.10
N SER A 116 17.02 -0.35 0.86
CA SER A 116 18.09 -1.34 0.87
C SER A 116 17.69 -2.68 1.50
N MET A 117 16.68 -2.68 2.36
CA MET A 117 16.20 -3.89 3.03
C MET A 117 15.02 -4.52 2.27
N SER A 118 15.20 -4.75 0.97
CA SER A 118 14.18 -5.31 0.10
C SER A 118 14.80 -6.35 -0.81
N VAL A 119 13.96 -7.28 -1.30
CA VAL A 119 14.39 -8.28 -2.30
C VAL A 119 14.88 -7.57 -3.57
N ASP A 120 14.24 -6.46 -3.96
CA ASP A 120 14.67 -5.67 -5.12
C ASP A 120 16.12 -5.22 -4.99
N ALA A 121 16.50 -4.70 -3.82
CA ALA A 121 17.87 -4.24 -3.57
C ALA A 121 18.85 -5.39 -3.50
N MET A 122 18.47 -6.51 -2.84
CA MET A 122 19.36 -7.65 -2.62
C MET A 122 19.65 -8.43 -3.89
N TYR A 123 18.65 -8.64 -4.75
CA TYR A 123 18.75 -9.54 -5.91
C TYR A 123 18.77 -8.81 -7.24
N PHE A 124 18.24 -7.60 -7.32
CA PHE A 124 18.15 -6.86 -8.59
C PHE A 124 18.93 -5.55 -8.59
N GLY A 125 19.53 -5.18 -7.47
CA GLY A 125 20.32 -3.97 -7.37
C GLY A 125 19.49 -2.66 -7.46
N LEU A 126 18.21 -2.76 -7.16
CA LEU A 126 17.31 -1.61 -7.19
C LEU A 126 17.20 -0.99 -5.80
#